data_c0d36bfcd3c7a6d4aa75e6b6f9710417
#
_entry.id   c0d36bfcd3c7a6d4aa75e6b6f9710417
#
_cell.length_a   1.000
_cell.length_b   1.000
_cell.length_c   1.000
_cell.angle_alpha   90.00
_cell.angle_beta   90.00
_cell.angle_gamma   90.00
#
_symmetry.space_group_name_H-M   'P 1'
#
loop_
_entity.id
_entity.type
_entity.pdbx_description
1 polymer ?
#
loop_
_entity_poly.entity_id
_entity_poly.type
_entity_poly.pdbx_seq_one_letter_code
_entity_poly.pdbx_strand_id
1 'polypeptide(L)'
;MPRLETGVCRDGKVFADGVSLWALEHLGVELMDWQKHVISGFMAHDANGDLLHRQALVSVARQNGKSLMLQSCLGFWLTEMPKLRGQPQTVITTAHRLDLAIEMFQTVAPILEEKFGAILTWAVGRNEANLPDGTRWLVRAATPNSFHGLTADAVFIDELWAVSPDAVSIGLMPTMRTRRSPLMLMTSTSGDQSSVEMLRWREQGLRAIDEKKTGSLYFAEFSPPNSIDPMSAEAWVLANPAIGHTLSIAVLESEAQQPNRNAFLRSSVNLWTASANGWLQPGIWDELKTLEPMPKGGVLAIEQSQDESRYVGVRAALNSAGKIQVCLEFVKDTLQDCWQAVEQACQDQTTRLLITPAFEMSLPPKFARRSSMVGNRELQRWTAATRAAILEKRIQHDGSTLFAQHVERAVAVKNQGAVTLSSIRSPGPIELARCLVFATAMVSKPANVGKPTIIYSNG
;
A
#
# COMPACT_ATOMS: atom_id res chain seq x y z
N MET A 1 -15.04 -10.72 0.74
CA MET A 1 -13.73 -10.84 0.07
C MET A 1 -13.03 -9.49 0.07
N PRO A 2 -11.68 -9.41 0.16
CA PRO A 2 -10.98 -8.13 0.08
C PRO A 2 -11.18 -7.49 -1.30
N ARG A 3 -11.26 -6.17 -1.35
CA ARG A 3 -11.33 -5.42 -2.61
C ARG A 3 -10.01 -5.43 -3.36
N LEU A 4 -8.92 -5.31 -2.62
CA LEU A 4 -7.57 -5.34 -3.15
C LEU A 4 -6.85 -6.55 -2.54
N GLU A 5 -6.30 -7.40 -3.39
CA GLU A 5 -5.54 -8.56 -2.96
C GLU A 5 -4.44 -8.86 -3.99
N THR A 6 -3.24 -9.13 -3.51
CA THR A 6 -2.15 -9.63 -4.36
C THR A 6 -2.46 -11.04 -4.84
N GLY A 7 -1.95 -11.42 -6.02
CA GLY A 7 -2.12 -12.76 -6.54
C GLY A 7 -1.58 -13.82 -5.57
N VAL A 8 -2.39 -14.84 -5.28
CA VAL A 8 -2.01 -15.99 -4.44
C VAL A 8 -2.14 -17.24 -5.27
N CYS A 9 -1.13 -18.10 -5.21
CA CYS A 9 -1.24 -19.47 -5.71
C CYS A 9 -2.01 -20.28 -4.65
N ARG A 10 -3.32 -20.44 -4.84
CA ARG A 10 -4.21 -21.18 -3.92
C ARG A 10 -4.28 -22.68 -4.22
N ASP A 11 -3.61 -23.12 -5.29
CA ASP A 11 -3.50 -24.55 -5.64
C ASP A 11 -2.48 -25.29 -4.75
N GLY A 12 -1.79 -24.56 -3.86
CA GLY A 12 -0.83 -25.08 -2.91
C GLY A 12 -1.47 -25.54 -1.59
N LYS A 13 -0.65 -26.18 -0.76
CA LYS A 13 -1.00 -26.51 0.62
C LYS A 13 -1.06 -25.23 1.47
N VAL A 14 -1.94 -25.19 2.45
CA VAL A 14 -2.14 -24.04 3.34
C VAL A 14 -2.24 -24.50 4.79
N PHE A 15 -1.77 -23.69 5.72
CA PHE A 15 -1.91 -23.96 7.16
C PHE A 15 -3.24 -23.44 7.75
N ALA A 16 -4.13 -22.86 6.93
CA ALA A 16 -5.34 -22.19 7.40
C ALA A 16 -6.29 -23.09 8.18
N ASP A 17 -6.42 -24.36 7.78
CA ASP A 17 -7.27 -25.34 8.49
C ASP A 17 -6.71 -25.62 9.88
N GLY A 18 -5.39 -25.74 10.01
CA GLY A 18 -4.71 -25.92 11.30
C GLY A 18 -4.91 -24.72 12.23
N VAL A 19 -4.81 -23.48 11.69
CA VAL A 19 -5.09 -22.25 12.45
C VAL A 19 -6.55 -22.20 12.90
N SER A 20 -7.48 -22.57 12.02
CA SER A 20 -8.93 -22.60 12.33
C SER A 20 -9.25 -23.62 13.40
N LEU A 21 -8.65 -24.80 13.34
CA LEU A 21 -8.80 -25.84 14.34
C LEU A 21 -8.22 -25.40 15.68
N TRP A 22 -7.04 -24.80 15.68
CA TRP A 22 -6.41 -24.26 16.87
C TRP A 22 -7.30 -23.20 17.56
N ALA A 23 -7.88 -22.28 16.78
CA ALA A 23 -8.80 -21.26 17.30
C ALA A 23 -10.05 -21.90 17.94
N LEU A 24 -10.62 -22.90 17.31
CA LEU A 24 -11.79 -23.61 17.86
C LEU A 24 -11.47 -24.36 19.15
N GLU A 25 -10.37 -25.13 19.18
CA GLU A 25 -9.99 -25.99 20.32
C GLU A 25 -9.48 -25.21 21.52
N HIS A 26 -8.80 -24.08 21.31
CA HIS A 26 -8.08 -23.38 22.38
C HIS A 26 -8.66 -22.02 22.74
N LEU A 27 -9.25 -21.30 21.76
CA LEU A 27 -9.96 -20.04 22.03
C LEU A 27 -11.47 -20.23 22.10
N GLY A 28 -12.01 -21.39 21.69
CA GLY A 28 -13.44 -21.66 21.67
C GLY A 28 -14.19 -20.84 20.60
N VAL A 29 -13.50 -20.38 19.55
CA VAL A 29 -14.03 -19.46 18.54
C VAL A 29 -13.84 -20.02 17.14
N GLU A 30 -14.91 -20.00 16.35
CA GLU A 30 -14.83 -20.29 14.92
C GLU A 30 -14.38 -19.02 14.17
N LEU A 31 -13.34 -19.15 13.32
CA LEU A 31 -12.89 -18.04 12.49
C LEU A 31 -13.92 -17.72 11.39
N MET A 32 -14.13 -16.44 11.13
CA MET A 32 -14.97 -15.96 10.04
C MET A 32 -14.36 -16.28 8.68
N ASP A 33 -15.17 -16.36 7.64
CA ASP A 33 -14.74 -16.70 6.28
C ASP A 33 -13.65 -15.75 5.76
N TRP A 34 -13.73 -14.45 6.07
CA TRP A 34 -12.73 -13.51 5.65
C TRP A 34 -11.36 -13.77 6.31
N GLN A 35 -11.34 -14.20 7.58
CA GLN A 35 -10.12 -14.55 8.30
C GLN A 35 -9.51 -15.82 7.70
N LYS A 36 -10.31 -16.87 7.51
CA LYS A 36 -9.88 -18.11 6.83
C LYS A 36 -9.31 -17.82 5.45
N HIS A 37 -9.96 -16.91 4.69
CA HIS A 37 -9.52 -16.50 3.36
C HIS A 37 -8.14 -15.85 3.37
N VAL A 38 -7.90 -14.83 4.20
CA VAL A 38 -6.60 -14.15 4.23
C VAL A 38 -5.50 -15.04 4.82
N ILE A 39 -5.82 -15.87 5.83
CA ILE A 39 -4.88 -16.86 6.37
C ILE A 39 -4.46 -17.85 5.28
N SER A 40 -5.39 -18.34 4.47
CA SER A 40 -5.07 -19.22 3.34
C SER A 40 -4.16 -18.56 2.31
N GLY A 41 -4.23 -17.24 2.18
CA GLY A 41 -3.36 -16.46 1.33
C GLY A 41 -1.94 -16.36 1.87
N PHE A 42 -1.77 -15.76 3.05
CA PHE A 42 -0.43 -15.50 3.58
C PHE A 42 0.28 -16.71 4.20
N MET A 43 -0.45 -17.78 4.55
CA MET A 43 0.13 -19.04 5.02
C MET A 43 0.16 -20.14 3.94
N ALA A 44 0.02 -19.78 2.68
CA ALA A 44 0.28 -20.69 1.57
C ALA A 44 1.76 -21.07 1.56
N HIS A 45 2.05 -22.37 1.32
CA HIS A 45 3.40 -22.91 1.37
C HIS A 45 3.66 -23.87 0.21
N ASP A 46 4.93 -24.09 -0.09
CA ASP A 46 5.38 -25.04 -1.09
C ASP A 46 5.32 -26.50 -0.58
N ALA A 47 5.78 -27.42 -1.40
CA ALA A 47 5.83 -28.85 -1.05
C ALA A 47 6.74 -29.17 0.15
N ASN A 48 7.70 -28.30 0.47
CA ASN A 48 8.63 -28.45 1.59
C ASN A 48 8.08 -27.79 2.87
N GLY A 49 6.91 -27.14 2.84
CA GLY A 49 6.35 -26.41 3.96
C GLY A 49 6.94 -24.99 4.13
N ASP A 50 7.70 -24.48 3.16
CA ASP A 50 8.20 -23.12 3.16
C ASP A 50 7.11 -22.17 2.67
N LEU A 51 6.86 -21.10 3.42
CA LEU A 51 5.85 -20.10 3.06
C LEU A 51 6.19 -19.42 1.74
N LEU A 52 5.18 -19.21 0.90
CA LEU A 52 5.30 -18.48 -0.37
C LEU A 52 5.51 -16.98 -0.14
N HIS A 53 5.01 -16.47 0.98
CA HIS A 53 5.11 -15.07 1.37
C HIS A 53 5.92 -14.92 2.65
N ARG A 54 6.86 -13.99 2.66
CA ARG A 54 7.65 -13.65 3.86
C ARG A 54 7.05 -12.51 4.66
N GLN A 55 6.20 -11.70 4.02
CA GLN A 55 5.47 -10.59 4.62
C GLN A 55 4.00 -10.67 4.25
N ALA A 56 3.15 -10.26 5.17
CA ALA A 56 1.71 -10.14 4.95
C ALA A 56 1.18 -8.84 5.56
N LEU A 57 0.37 -8.10 4.82
CA LEU A 57 -0.36 -6.94 5.31
C LEU A 57 -1.86 -7.14 5.08
N VAL A 58 -2.62 -7.15 6.18
CA VAL A 58 -4.08 -7.24 6.14
C VAL A 58 -4.67 -5.95 6.70
N SER A 59 -5.37 -5.20 5.84
CA SER A 59 -6.05 -3.95 6.21
C SER A 59 -7.57 -4.15 6.20
N VAL A 60 -8.21 -3.94 7.34
CA VAL A 60 -9.67 -4.03 7.51
C VAL A 60 -10.11 -3.05 8.60
N ALA A 61 -11.35 -2.56 8.55
CA ALA A 61 -11.90 -1.63 9.51
C ALA A 61 -11.79 -2.13 10.97
N ARG A 62 -11.96 -1.25 11.95
CA ARG A 62 -11.95 -1.62 13.38
C ARG A 62 -13.06 -2.61 13.69
N GLN A 63 -12.91 -3.36 14.79
CA GLN A 63 -13.92 -4.29 15.33
C GLN A 63 -14.29 -5.45 14.38
N ASN A 64 -13.45 -5.77 13.39
CA ASN A 64 -13.65 -6.88 12.48
C ASN A 64 -12.94 -8.18 12.89
N GLY A 65 -12.36 -8.27 14.09
CA GLY A 65 -11.71 -9.48 14.57
C GLY A 65 -10.25 -9.68 14.15
N LYS A 66 -9.50 -8.57 13.83
CA LYS A 66 -8.06 -8.63 13.54
C LYS A 66 -7.25 -9.29 14.64
N SER A 67 -7.46 -8.87 15.88
CA SER A 67 -6.72 -9.37 17.03
C SER A 67 -6.98 -10.85 17.27
N LEU A 68 -8.23 -11.32 17.09
CA LEU A 68 -8.56 -12.74 17.16
C LEU A 68 -7.81 -13.55 16.10
N MET A 69 -7.74 -13.06 14.87
CA MET A 69 -6.96 -13.69 13.79
C MET A 69 -5.47 -13.77 14.16
N LEU A 70 -4.89 -12.68 14.68
CA LEU A 70 -3.49 -12.68 15.15
C LEU A 70 -3.26 -13.68 16.28
N GLN A 71 -4.14 -13.73 17.29
CA GLN A 71 -4.06 -14.67 18.41
C GLN A 71 -4.12 -16.13 17.94
N SER A 72 -4.99 -16.42 16.99
CA SER A 72 -5.14 -17.76 16.39
C SER A 72 -3.88 -18.18 15.63
N CYS A 73 -3.35 -17.28 14.78
CA CYS A 73 -2.10 -17.52 14.05
C CYS A 73 -0.91 -17.67 14.99
N LEU A 74 -0.84 -16.85 16.02
CA LEU A 74 0.21 -16.88 17.04
C LEU A 74 0.21 -18.21 17.80
N GLY A 75 -0.96 -18.62 18.31
CA GLY A 75 -1.07 -19.87 19.05
C GLY A 75 -0.69 -21.08 18.20
N PHE A 76 -1.23 -21.17 16.98
CA PHE A 76 -0.83 -22.18 16.01
C PHE A 76 0.69 -22.17 15.75
N TRP A 77 1.27 -20.98 15.57
CA TRP A 77 2.71 -20.87 15.32
C TRP A 77 3.56 -21.36 16.49
N LEU A 78 3.14 -21.08 17.71
CA LEU A 78 3.89 -21.46 18.90
C LEU A 78 3.78 -22.97 19.23
N THR A 79 2.68 -23.64 18.86
CA THR A 79 2.41 -25.01 19.28
C THR A 79 2.51 -26.04 18.16
N GLU A 80 2.18 -25.67 16.91
CA GLU A 80 2.16 -26.61 15.78
C GLU A 80 3.35 -26.43 14.82
N MET A 81 3.79 -25.19 14.58
CA MET A 81 4.94 -24.97 13.66
C MET A 81 6.24 -25.59 14.13
N PRO A 82 6.58 -25.68 15.46
CA PRO A 82 7.76 -26.40 15.89
C PRO A 82 7.72 -27.88 15.52
N LYS A 83 6.56 -28.52 15.61
CA LYS A 83 6.34 -29.92 15.21
C LYS A 83 6.48 -30.10 13.70
N LEU A 84 5.87 -29.20 12.93
CA LEU A 84 5.90 -29.22 11.46
C LEU A 84 7.29 -28.95 10.89
N ARG A 85 8.09 -28.11 11.56
CA ARG A 85 9.44 -27.71 11.14
C ARG A 85 10.56 -28.53 11.79
N GLY A 86 10.23 -29.33 12.80
CA GLY A 86 11.20 -30.15 13.55
C GLY A 86 12.21 -29.34 14.36
N GLN A 87 11.89 -28.07 14.71
CA GLN A 87 12.77 -27.17 15.48
C GLN A 87 11.99 -26.13 16.25
N PRO A 88 12.53 -25.68 17.42
CA PRO A 88 11.93 -24.59 18.21
C PRO A 88 11.77 -23.32 17.37
N GLN A 89 10.73 -22.55 17.66
CA GLN A 89 10.41 -21.30 16.99
C GLN A 89 10.61 -20.11 17.95
N THR A 90 11.05 -18.98 17.43
CA THR A 90 11.03 -17.71 18.17
C THR A 90 10.02 -16.77 17.52
N VAL A 91 9.04 -16.33 18.28
CA VAL A 91 8.00 -15.42 17.82
C VAL A 91 8.11 -14.09 18.56
N ILE A 92 8.03 -12.99 17.83
CA ILE A 92 7.96 -11.63 18.39
C ILE A 92 6.59 -11.05 18.09
N THR A 93 5.92 -10.53 19.12
CA THR A 93 4.72 -9.71 18.96
C THR A 93 4.99 -8.28 19.39
N THR A 94 4.46 -7.33 18.62
CA THR A 94 4.57 -5.90 18.88
C THR A 94 3.36 -5.14 18.39
N ALA A 95 3.14 -3.94 18.94
CA ALA A 95 2.18 -2.96 18.47
C ALA A 95 2.77 -1.56 18.69
N HIS A 96 2.13 -0.52 18.13
CA HIS A 96 2.59 0.85 18.35
C HIS A 96 2.62 1.25 19.85
N ARG A 97 1.79 0.64 20.67
CA ARG A 97 1.78 0.75 22.12
C ARG A 97 1.97 -0.63 22.73
N LEU A 98 2.82 -0.71 23.73
CA LEU A 98 3.17 -1.97 24.39
C LEU A 98 1.95 -2.62 25.09
N ASP A 99 1.03 -1.82 25.64
CA ASP A 99 -0.18 -2.31 26.29
C ASP A 99 -1.07 -3.13 25.34
N LEU A 100 -1.20 -2.73 24.07
CA LEU A 100 -1.94 -3.50 23.06
C LEU A 100 -1.27 -4.86 22.77
N ALA A 101 0.06 -4.90 22.72
CA ALA A 101 0.78 -6.16 22.57
C ALA A 101 0.65 -7.06 23.82
N ILE A 102 0.51 -6.46 25.00
CA ILE A 102 0.27 -7.16 26.29
C ILE A 102 -1.15 -7.75 26.34
N GLU A 103 -2.17 -7.11 25.78
CA GLU A 103 -3.53 -7.69 25.70
C GLU A 103 -3.53 -9.05 24.97
N MET A 104 -2.77 -9.16 23.89
CA MET A 104 -2.59 -10.44 23.20
C MET A 104 -1.91 -11.48 24.09
N PHE A 105 -0.92 -11.06 24.90
CA PHE A 105 -0.23 -11.93 25.84
C PHE A 105 -1.17 -12.40 26.94
N GLN A 106 -1.99 -11.52 27.49
CA GLN A 106 -2.98 -11.86 28.52
C GLN A 106 -4.02 -12.90 28.04
N THR A 107 -4.32 -12.92 26.74
CA THR A 107 -5.28 -13.87 26.17
C THR A 107 -4.65 -15.24 25.90
N VAL A 108 -3.46 -15.28 25.28
CA VAL A 108 -2.88 -16.52 24.76
C VAL A 108 -1.93 -17.19 25.77
N ALA A 109 -1.18 -16.43 26.58
CA ALA A 109 -0.18 -16.99 27.49
C ALA A 109 -0.76 -17.96 28.53
N PRO A 110 -1.92 -17.71 29.17
CA PRO A 110 -2.52 -18.68 30.08
C PRO A 110 -2.85 -20.01 29.45
N ILE A 111 -3.29 -20.01 28.19
CA ILE A 111 -3.55 -21.24 27.41
C ILE A 111 -2.27 -22.02 27.19
N LEU A 112 -1.17 -21.32 26.87
CA LEU A 112 0.15 -21.95 26.68
C LEU A 112 0.68 -22.55 27.98
N GLU A 113 0.49 -21.87 29.11
CA GLU A 113 0.87 -22.37 30.42
C GLU A 113 0.07 -23.62 30.79
N GLU A 114 -1.25 -23.56 30.75
CA GLU A 114 -2.15 -24.64 31.18
C GLU A 114 -2.07 -25.86 30.26
N LYS A 115 -2.10 -25.67 28.92
CA LYS A 115 -2.24 -26.79 27.97
C LYS A 115 -0.93 -27.26 27.38
N PHE A 116 0.09 -26.39 27.35
CA PHE A 116 1.37 -26.68 26.68
C PHE A 116 2.60 -26.60 27.62
N GLY A 117 2.38 -26.33 28.90
CA GLY A 117 3.44 -26.32 29.92
C GLY A 117 4.43 -25.15 29.76
N ALA A 118 4.00 -24.04 29.17
CA ALA A 118 4.87 -22.88 29.00
C ALA A 118 5.21 -22.23 30.34
N ILE A 119 6.44 -21.77 30.51
CA ILE A 119 6.88 -20.95 31.64
C ILE A 119 6.71 -19.48 31.25
N LEU A 120 5.90 -18.76 31.99
CA LEU A 120 5.55 -17.36 31.74
C LEU A 120 6.42 -16.40 32.56
N THR A 121 6.83 -15.31 31.92
CA THR A 121 7.46 -14.16 32.60
C THR A 121 6.55 -12.96 32.42
N TRP A 122 6.07 -12.40 33.56
CA TRP A 122 5.28 -11.18 33.62
C TRP A 122 6.13 -10.07 34.24
N ALA A 123 6.71 -9.21 33.43
CA ALA A 123 7.49 -8.07 33.90
C ALA A 123 7.26 -6.86 33.03
N VAL A 124 7.37 -5.66 33.60
CA VAL A 124 7.22 -4.40 32.84
C VAL A 124 8.24 -4.36 31.71
N GLY A 125 7.73 -4.30 30.47
CA GLY A 125 8.57 -4.28 29.26
C GLY A 125 9.16 -5.64 28.86
N ARG A 126 8.91 -6.73 29.62
CA ARG A 126 9.44 -8.06 29.34
C ARG A 126 8.41 -9.14 29.63
N ASN A 127 7.43 -9.28 28.73
CA ASN A 127 6.51 -10.42 28.79
C ASN A 127 7.03 -11.51 27.83
N GLU A 128 7.18 -12.74 28.35
CA GLU A 128 7.74 -13.86 27.58
C GLU A 128 7.04 -15.16 27.97
N ALA A 129 6.87 -16.06 27.00
CA ALA A 129 6.48 -17.44 27.25
C ALA A 129 7.55 -18.36 26.65
N ASN A 130 8.02 -19.33 27.43
CA ASN A 130 9.01 -20.32 27.02
C ASN A 130 8.36 -21.71 27.11
N LEU A 131 8.22 -22.39 25.97
CA LEU A 131 7.65 -23.73 25.88
C LEU A 131 8.71 -24.80 26.16
N PRO A 132 8.31 -26.02 26.57
CA PRO A 132 9.24 -27.08 26.92
C PRO A 132 10.17 -27.53 25.78
N ASP A 133 9.74 -27.37 24.52
CA ASP A 133 10.53 -27.70 23.34
C ASP A 133 11.60 -26.65 22.97
N GLY A 134 11.68 -25.53 23.74
CA GLY A 134 12.58 -24.41 23.50
C GLY A 134 11.96 -23.31 22.64
N THR A 135 10.72 -23.45 22.20
CA THR A 135 9.97 -22.38 21.50
C THR A 135 9.75 -21.19 22.43
N ARG A 136 9.89 -19.98 21.89
CA ARG A 136 9.82 -18.73 22.67
C ARG A 136 8.88 -17.72 22.06
N TRP A 137 8.09 -17.09 22.88
CA TRP A 137 7.32 -15.93 22.52
C TRP A 137 7.77 -14.69 23.30
N LEU A 138 8.10 -13.62 22.60
CA LEU A 138 8.64 -12.38 23.13
C LEU A 138 7.71 -11.21 22.78
N VAL A 139 7.17 -10.53 23.78
CA VAL A 139 6.39 -9.28 23.60
C VAL A 139 7.35 -8.11 23.78
N ARG A 140 7.44 -7.24 22.79
CA ARG A 140 8.37 -6.10 22.79
C ARG A 140 7.68 -4.83 22.30
N ALA A 141 8.18 -3.68 22.78
CA ALA A 141 7.75 -2.38 22.27
C ALA A 141 8.27 -2.17 20.83
N ALA A 142 7.48 -1.48 20.00
CA ALA A 142 7.82 -1.17 18.61
C ALA A 142 8.87 -0.05 18.51
N THR A 143 10.07 -0.29 19.04
CA THR A 143 11.22 0.61 18.93
C THR A 143 12.41 -0.11 18.29
N PRO A 144 13.27 0.57 17.51
CA PRO A 144 14.39 -0.09 16.83
C PRO A 144 15.28 -0.90 17.79
N ASN A 145 15.58 -0.35 18.96
CA ASN A 145 16.49 -0.95 19.94
C ASN A 145 15.92 -2.19 20.65
N SER A 146 14.60 -2.35 20.67
CA SER A 146 13.93 -3.46 21.37
C SER A 146 14.20 -4.83 20.73
N PHE A 147 14.70 -4.86 19.51
CA PHE A 147 14.86 -6.08 18.71
C PHE A 147 16.32 -6.46 18.45
N HIS A 148 17.29 -5.63 18.88
CA HIS A 148 18.70 -5.91 18.67
C HIS A 148 19.13 -7.25 19.31
N GLY A 149 19.87 -8.05 18.55
CA GLY A 149 20.37 -9.37 18.99
C GLY A 149 19.31 -10.47 19.00
N LEU A 150 18.07 -10.19 18.60
CA LEU A 150 17.03 -11.20 18.48
C LEU A 150 17.04 -11.83 17.08
N THR A 151 16.61 -13.09 17.03
CA THR A 151 16.35 -13.81 15.77
C THR A 151 14.95 -14.41 15.87
N ALA A 152 14.09 -14.14 14.91
CA ALA A 152 12.68 -14.51 14.92
C ALA A 152 12.28 -15.34 13.70
N ASP A 153 11.46 -16.36 13.92
CA ASP A 153 10.83 -17.16 12.88
C ASP A 153 9.49 -16.53 12.43
N ALA A 154 8.83 -15.83 13.35
CA ALA A 154 7.67 -15.02 13.02
C ALA A 154 7.66 -13.71 13.80
N VAL A 155 7.11 -12.67 13.18
CA VAL A 155 6.86 -11.36 13.77
C VAL A 155 5.40 -10.99 13.50
N PHE A 156 4.65 -10.67 14.55
CA PHE A 156 3.27 -10.20 14.45
C PHE A 156 3.19 -8.75 14.90
N ILE A 157 2.70 -7.89 14.02
CA ILE A 157 2.57 -6.44 14.25
C ILE A 157 1.09 -6.08 14.19
N ASP A 158 0.53 -5.63 15.29
CA ASP A 158 -0.83 -5.07 15.28
C ASP A 158 -0.78 -3.53 15.17
N GLU A 159 -1.80 -2.97 14.51
CA GLU A 159 -1.96 -1.53 14.26
C GLU A 159 -0.73 -0.87 13.60
N LEU A 160 -0.29 -1.44 12.46
CA LEU A 160 0.88 -0.96 11.69
C LEU A 160 0.81 0.54 11.36
N TRP A 161 -0.39 1.11 11.22
CA TRP A 161 -0.58 2.53 10.88
C TRP A 161 0.16 3.50 11.81
N ALA A 162 0.43 3.09 13.05
CA ALA A 162 1.10 3.91 14.05
C ALA A 162 2.54 3.44 14.39
N VAL A 163 3.06 2.43 13.69
CA VAL A 163 4.43 1.93 13.89
C VAL A 163 5.40 2.74 13.01
N SER A 164 6.55 3.09 13.57
CA SER A 164 7.55 3.87 12.84
C SER A 164 8.30 3.03 11.80
N PRO A 165 8.75 3.64 10.68
CA PRO A 165 9.57 2.96 9.68
C PRO A 165 10.83 2.31 10.25
N ASP A 166 11.51 2.98 11.19
CA ASP A 166 12.75 2.49 11.79
C ASP A 166 12.53 1.25 12.66
N ALA A 167 11.38 1.16 13.37
CA ALA A 167 11.04 -0.03 14.13
C ALA A 167 10.90 -1.26 13.24
N VAL A 168 10.36 -1.12 12.04
CA VAL A 168 10.20 -2.22 11.08
C VAL A 168 11.51 -2.48 10.34
N SER A 169 12.08 -1.47 9.66
CA SER A 169 13.20 -1.66 8.73
C SER A 169 14.54 -1.91 9.44
N ILE A 170 14.81 -1.21 10.56
CA ILE A 170 16.06 -1.33 11.33
C ILE A 170 15.91 -2.37 12.44
N GLY A 171 14.73 -2.43 13.08
CA GLY A 171 14.48 -3.31 14.21
C GLY A 171 14.05 -4.72 13.81
N LEU A 172 12.85 -4.87 13.25
CA LEU A 172 12.18 -6.17 13.07
C LEU A 172 12.69 -6.97 11.85
N MET A 173 12.81 -6.37 10.68
CA MET A 173 13.22 -7.09 9.47
C MET A 173 14.57 -7.81 9.60
N PRO A 174 15.61 -7.22 10.22
CA PRO A 174 16.87 -7.92 10.43
C PRO A 174 16.77 -9.18 11.29
N THR A 175 15.80 -9.25 12.24
CA THR A 175 15.64 -10.43 13.12
C THR A 175 15.30 -11.69 12.34
N MET A 176 14.66 -11.56 11.18
CA MET A 176 14.19 -12.68 10.35
C MET A 176 15.17 -13.07 9.23
N ARG A 177 16.26 -12.32 9.04
CA ARG A 177 17.14 -12.43 7.87
C ARG A 177 17.76 -13.80 7.71
N THR A 178 18.13 -14.45 8.81
CA THR A 178 18.81 -15.77 8.82
C THR A 178 17.84 -16.94 8.83
N ARG A 179 16.53 -16.69 8.89
CA ARG A 179 15.54 -17.76 8.88
C ARG A 179 15.15 -18.17 7.46
N ARG A 180 14.98 -19.48 7.26
CA ARG A 180 14.67 -20.07 5.95
C ARG A 180 13.30 -19.60 5.45
N SER A 181 12.27 -19.72 6.28
CA SER A 181 10.87 -19.41 5.93
C SER A 181 10.16 -18.62 7.04
N PRO A 182 10.57 -17.36 7.28
CA PRO A 182 9.94 -16.53 8.29
C PRO A 182 8.66 -15.89 7.78
N LEU A 183 7.84 -15.39 8.71
CA LEU A 183 6.65 -14.57 8.40
C LEU A 183 6.65 -13.29 9.22
N MET A 184 6.48 -12.14 8.57
CA MET A 184 6.07 -10.90 9.21
C MET A 184 4.60 -10.62 8.86
N LEU A 185 3.70 -10.84 9.82
CA LEU A 185 2.28 -10.57 9.67
C LEU A 185 1.95 -9.22 10.28
N MET A 186 1.47 -8.32 9.47
CA MET A 186 1.06 -6.97 9.83
C MET A 186 -0.46 -6.83 9.68
N THR A 187 -1.13 -6.34 10.71
CA THR A 187 -2.54 -5.96 10.65
C THR A 187 -2.71 -4.48 10.89
N SER A 188 -3.69 -3.87 10.23
CA SER A 188 -3.96 -2.45 10.38
C SER A 188 -5.38 -2.08 9.99
N THR A 189 -5.82 -0.91 10.44
CA THR A 189 -6.82 -0.10 9.74
C THR A 189 -6.10 0.86 8.80
N SER A 190 -6.85 1.57 7.96
CA SER A 190 -6.30 2.69 7.19
C SER A 190 -5.67 3.72 8.13
N GLY A 191 -4.56 4.29 7.70
CA GLY A 191 -3.86 5.33 8.43
C GLY A 191 -4.24 6.74 7.98
N ASP A 192 -3.37 7.67 8.34
CA ASP A 192 -3.38 9.05 7.90
C ASP A 192 -2.00 9.45 7.34
N GLN A 193 -1.76 10.75 7.18
CA GLN A 193 -0.50 11.28 6.64
C GLN A 193 0.75 10.89 7.45
N SER A 194 0.60 10.61 8.74
CA SER A 194 1.70 10.22 9.63
C SER A 194 2.02 8.72 9.54
N SER A 195 1.16 7.93 8.90
CA SER A 195 1.27 6.47 8.81
C SER A 195 2.24 6.02 7.70
N VAL A 196 3.47 6.54 7.74
CA VAL A 196 4.46 6.39 6.67
C VAL A 196 4.77 4.93 6.34
N GLU A 197 4.96 4.09 7.37
CA GLU A 197 5.28 2.68 7.16
C GLU A 197 4.09 1.91 6.55
N MET A 198 2.88 2.15 7.04
CA MET A 198 1.68 1.54 6.46
C MET A 198 1.49 1.95 5.00
N LEU A 199 1.72 3.23 4.65
CA LEU A 199 1.65 3.73 3.27
C LEU A 199 2.67 3.02 2.38
N ARG A 200 3.91 2.85 2.85
CA ARG A 200 4.98 2.18 2.11
C ARG A 200 4.60 0.73 1.77
N TRP A 201 4.14 -0.06 2.75
CA TRP A 201 3.71 -1.45 2.52
C TRP A 201 2.48 -1.54 1.62
N ARG A 202 1.51 -0.63 1.82
CA ARG A 202 0.33 -0.57 0.97
C ARG A 202 0.68 -0.28 -0.48
N GLU A 203 1.55 0.67 -0.75
CA GLU A 203 2.00 0.98 -2.12
C GLU A 203 2.73 -0.18 -2.79
N GLN A 204 3.55 -0.91 -2.04
CA GLN A 204 4.17 -2.13 -2.53
C GLN A 204 3.13 -3.18 -2.92
N GLY A 205 2.07 -3.34 -2.10
CA GLY A 205 0.95 -4.21 -2.40
C GLY A 205 0.19 -3.79 -3.66
N LEU A 206 -0.13 -2.50 -3.80
CA LEU A 206 -0.82 -1.96 -4.99
C LEU A 206 0.00 -2.16 -6.26
N ARG A 207 1.32 -1.92 -6.19
CA ARG A 207 2.22 -2.18 -7.31
C ARG A 207 2.23 -3.65 -7.72
N ALA A 208 2.27 -4.57 -6.74
CA ALA A 208 2.24 -6.01 -7.02
C ALA A 208 0.91 -6.44 -7.68
N ILE A 209 -0.22 -5.84 -7.29
CA ILE A 209 -1.53 -6.07 -7.90
C ILE A 209 -1.53 -5.59 -9.36
N ASP A 210 -1.06 -4.36 -9.62
CA ASP A 210 -1.02 -3.77 -10.96
C ASP A 210 -0.09 -4.57 -11.91
N GLU A 211 1.06 -5.02 -11.40
CA GLU A 211 2.01 -5.84 -12.15
C GLU A 211 1.58 -7.33 -12.29
N LYS A 212 0.50 -7.73 -11.62
CA LYS A 212 0.03 -9.14 -11.54
C LYS A 212 1.12 -10.12 -11.12
N LYS A 213 2.01 -9.69 -10.22
CA LYS A 213 3.13 -10.49 -9.72
C LYS A 213 2.79 -11.12 -8.37
N THR A 214 3.09 -12.40 -8.26
CA THR A 214 3.23 -13.07 -6.95
C THR A 214 4.63 -12.75 -6.42
N GLY A 215 4.69 -12.19 -5.22
CA GLY A 215 5.95 -11.77 -4.60
C GLY A 215 6.05 -12.22 -3.15
N SER A 216 7.05 -11.73 -2.44
CA SER A 216 7.25 -12.00 -1.01
C SER A 216 6.19 -11.35 -0.12
N LEU A 217 5.43 -10.38 -0.62
CA LEU A 217 4.36 -9.69 0.10
C LEU A 217 2.99 -10.21 -0.31
N TYR A 218 2.23 -10.72 0.67
CA TYR A 218 0.80 -10.85 0.58
C TYR A 218 0.14 -9.56 1.09
N PHE A 219 -0.75 -8.98 0.30
CA PHE A 219 -1.50 -7.79 0.68
C PHE A 219 -3.00 -8.03 0.47
N ALA A 220 -3.81 -7.71 1.48
CA ALA A 220 -5.27 -7.75 1.41
C ALA A 220 -5.86 -6.50 2.08
N GLU A 221 -6.76 -5.80 1.38
CA GLU A 221 -7.46 -4.62 1.89
C GLU A 221 -8.97 -4.72 1.68
N PHE A 222 -9.70 -4.59 2.78
CA PHE A 222 -11.16 -4.49 2.81
C PHE A 222 -11.56 -3.02 2.88
N SER A 223 -11.96 -2.45 1.77
CA SER A 223 -12.37 -1.05 1.64
C SER A 223 -13.33 -0.92 0.46
N PRO A 224 -14.25 0.08 0.44
CA PRO A 224 -15.07 0.33 -0.73
C PRO A 224 -14.24 0.92 -1.87
N PRO A 225 -14.64 0.72 -3.13
CA PRO A 225 -14.10 1.48 -4.25
C PRO A 225 -14.57 2.93 -4.18
N ASN A 226 -13.82 3.83 -4.84
CA ASN A 226 -14.11 5.27 -4.80
C ASN A 226 -15.40 5.66 -5.55
N SER A 227 -15.91 4.77 -6.40
CA SER A 227 -17.19 4.93 -7.11
C SER A 227 -18.42 4.80 -6.21
N ILE A 228 -18.27 4.25 -5.00
CA ILE A 228 -19.37 4.08 -4.03
C ILE A 228 -19.29 5.20 -3.00
N ASP A 229 -20.46 5.82 -2.67
CA ASP A 229 -20.53 6.80 -1.59
C ASP A 229 -20.03 6.18 -0.27
N PRO A 230 -18.94 6.68 0.32
CA PRO A 230 -18.38 6.12 1.54
C PRO A 230 -19.32 6.24 2.76
N MET A 231 -20.39 7.02 2.67
CA MET A 231 -21.43 7.13 3.69
C MET A 231 -22.61 6.18 3.45
N SER A 232 -22.55 5.31 2.45
CA SER A 232 -23.58 4.32 2.16
C SER A 232 -23.39 3.01 2.90
N ALA A 233 -24.48 2.31 3.16
CA ALA A 233 -24.47 0.97 3.74
C ALA A 233 -23.68 -0.04 2.88
N GLU A 234 -23.69 0.13 1.56
CA GLU A 234 -22.91 -0.70 0.63
C GLU A 234 -21.41 -0.55 0.87
N ALA A 235 -20.91 0.69 1.04
CA ALA A 235 -19.52 0.94 1.37
C ALA A 235 -19.10 0.30 2.70
N TRP A 236 -19.99 0.34 3.69
CA TRP A 236 -19.70 -0.20 5.02
C TRP A 236 -19.61 -1.73 5.01
N VAL A 237 -20.48 -2.42 4.24
CA VAL A 237 -20.43 -3.88 4.06
C VAL A 237 -19.10 -4.31 3.42
N LEU A 238 -18.59 -3.57 2.44
CA LEU A 238 -17.32 -3.86 1.78
C LEU A 238 -16.10 -3.69 2.71
N ALA A 239 -16.18 -2.77 3.65
CA ALA A 239 -15.11 -2.49 4.62
C ALA A 239 -15.15 -3.40 5.87
N ASN A 240 -16.33 -3.97 6.19
CA ASN A 240 -16.59 -4.67 7.43
C ASN A 240 -17.10 -6.10 7.20
N PRO A 241 -16.21 -7.03 6.89
CA PRO A 241 -16.60 -8.43 6.66
C PRO A 241 -17.13 -9.16 7.91
N ALA A 242 -17.09 -8.54 9.09
CA ALA A 242 -17.71 -9.05 10.33
C ALA A 242 -19.20 -8.70 10.46
N ILE A 243 -19.77 -7.92 9.54
CA ILE A 243 -21.21 -7.63 9.54
C ILE A 243 -22.00 -8.96 9.39
N GLY A 244 -23.00 -9.13 10.26
CA GLY A 244 -23.77 -10.35 10.33
C GLY A 244 -23.19 -11.45 11.25
N HIS A 245 -21.96 -11.26 11.75
CA HIS A 245 -21.32 -12.09 12.77
C HIS A 245 -21.24 -11.35 14.12
N THR A 246 -20.28 -10.47 14.27
CA THR A 246 -20.01 -9.73 15.50
C THR A 246 -20.35 -8.24 15.42
N LEU A 247 -20.62 -7.73 14.22
CA LEU A 247 -20.93 -6.34 13.95
C LEU A 247 -22.30 -6.22 13.26
N SER A 248 -23.13 -5.25 13.70
CA SER A 248 -24.37 -4.91 13.02
C SER A 248 -24.28 -3.61 12.24
N ILE A 249 -25.04 -3.51 11.13
CA ILE A 249 -25.07 -2.29 10.33
C ILE A 249 -25.63 -1.10 11.10
N ALA A 250 -26.55 -1.32 12.02
CA ALA A 250 -27.15 -0.28 12.86
C ALA A 250 -26.12 0.47 13.76
N VAL A 251 -25.05 -0.24 14.17
CA VAL A 251 -23.93 0.40 14.89
C VAL A 251 -23.21 1.39 13.98
N LEU A 252 -22.92 0.99 12.75
CA LEU A 252 -22.25 1.85 11.76
C LEU A 252 -23.14 3.04 11.35
N GLU A 253 -24.45 2.86 11.24
CA GLU A 253 -25.40 3.94 11.00
C GLU A 253 -25.37 4.98 12.12
N SER A 254 -25.31 4.55 13.37
CA SER A 254 -25.18 5.43 14.52
C SER A 254 -23.84 6.17 14.55
N GLU A 255 -22.73 5.46 14.25
CA GLU A 255 -21.40 6.07 14.16
C GLU A 255 -21.29 7.10 13.03
N ALA A 256 -21.93 6.84 11.88
CA ALA A 256 -21.94 7.73 10.73
C ALA A 256 -22.60 9.08 10.99
N GLN A 257 -23.48 9.17 12.00
CA GLN A 257 -24.15 10.42 12.41
C GLN A 257 -23.25 11.32 13.27
N GLN A 258 -22.09 10.83 13.70
CA GLN A 258 -21.18 11.62 14.55
C GLN A 258 -20.51 12.76 13.76
N PRO A 259 -20.20 13.90 14.41
CA PRO A 259 -19.64 15.07 13.73
C PRO A 259 -18.29 14.83 13.06
N ASN A 260 -17.48 13.88 13.57
CA ASN A 260 -16.15 13.61 13.03
C ASN A 260 -16.18 12.58 11.90
N ARG A 261 -16.63 13.03 10.73
CA ARG A 261 -16.72 12.20 9.52
C ARG A 261 -15.38 11.52 9.15
N ASN A 262 -14.24 12.22 9.27
CA ASN A 262 -12.94 11.66 8.92
C ASN A 262 -12.54 10.50 9.84
N ALA A 263 -12.84 10.59 11.13
CA ALA A 263 -12.61 9.49 12.06
C ALA A 263 -13.45 8.26 11.67
N PHE A 264 -14.73 8.45 11.36
CA PHE A 264 -15.62 7.38 10.88
C PHE A 264 -15.09 6.73 9.59
N LEU A 265 -14.74 7.52 8.57
CA LEU A 265 -14.24 7.02 7.31
C LEU A 265 -12.96 6.17 7.48
N ARG A 266 -12.08 6.60 8.38
CA ARG A 266 -10.85 5.85 8.69
C ARG A 266 -11.11 4.59 9.50
N SER A 267 -11.84 4.71 10.61
CA SER A 267 -12.02 3.59 11.56
C SER A 267 -13.03 2.56 11.09
N SER A 268 -14.14 3.00 10.50
CA SER A 268 -15.31 2.16 10.24
C SER A 268 -15.53 1.87 8.75
N VAL A 269 -14.88 2.64 7.84
CA VAL A 269 -14.93 2.40 6.39
C VAL A 269 -13.57 2.02 5.81
N ASN A 270 -12.53 2.01 6.64
CA ASN A 270 -11.16 1.68 6.25
C ASN A 270 -10.64 2.48 5.05
N LEU A 271 -11.05 3.74 4.97
CA LEU A 271 -10.63 4.65 3.91
C LEU A 271 -9.50 5.57 4.38
N TRP A 272 -8.55 5.75 3.51
CA TRP A 272 -7.53 6.77 3.67
C TRP A 272 -8.19 8.13 3.52
N THR A 273 -8.25 8.89 4.62
CA THR A 273 -8.87 10.21 4.57
C THR A 273 -7.91 11.18 3.87
N ALA A 274 -8.24 11.53 2.62
CA ALA A 274 -7.70 12.74 2.02
C ALA A 274 -8.17 13.95 2.85
N SER A 275 -7.34 14.98 2.93
CA SER A 275 -7.77 16.23 3.56
C SER A 275 -9.02 16.74 2.85
N ALA A 276 -9.85 17.54 3.54
CA ALA A 276 -11.05 18.19 2.98
C ALA A 276 -10.79 19.02 1.70
N ASN A 277 -9.52 19.17 1.31
CA ASN A 277 -9.02 19.90 0.15
C ASN A 277 -8.45 18.96 -0.94
N GLY A 278 -9.00 17.75 -1.12
CA GLY A 278 -8.62 16.86 -2.22
C GLY A 278 -8.65 17.59 -3.58
N TRP A 279 -7.67 17.28 -4.44
CA TRP A 279 -7.60 17.86 -5.79
C TRP A 279 -8.82 17.50 -6.64
N LEU A 280 -9.26 16.24 -6.54
CA LEU A 280 -10.46 15.71 -7.18
C LEU A 280 -11.45 15.23 -6.12
N GLN A 281 -12.73 15.24 -6.46
CA GLN A 281 -13.75 14.55 -5.67
C GLN A 281 -13.64 13.03 -5.89
N PRO A 282 -13.97 12.22 -4.87
CA PRO A 282 -13.98 10.76 -5.00
C PRO A 282 -14.83 10.28 -6.20
N GLY A 283 -14.35 9.26 -6.90
CA GLY A 283 -15.04 8.63 -8.03
C GLY A 283 -14.83 9.31 -9.39
N ILE A 284 -14.46 10.59 -9.45
CA ILE A 284 -14.27 11.29 -10.74
C ILE A 284 -13.19 10.62 -11.59
N TRP A 285 -12.11 10.18 -10.97
CA TRP A 285 -11.02 9.52 -11.69
C TRP A 285 -11.45 8.16 -12.24
N ASP A 286 -12.18 7.36 -11.47
CA ASP A 286 -12.62 6.02 -11.87
C ASP A 286 -13.51 6.02 -13.12
N GLU A 287 -14.33 7.07 -13.31
CA GLU A 287 -15.18 7.22 -14.49
C GLU A 287 -14.42 7.38 -15.81
N LEU A 288 -13.12 7.67 -15.73
CA LEU A 288 -12.27 7.96 -16.91
C LEU A 288 -11.47 6.75 -17.38
N LYS A 289 -11.66 5.59 -16.74
CA LYS A 289 -10.98 4.35 -17.11
C LYS A 289 -11.34 3.90 -18.51
N THR A 290 -10.35 3.48 -19.27
CA THR A 290 -10.50 2.90 -20.61
C THR A 290 -9.74 1.59 -20.74
N LEU A 291 -10.24 0.72 -21.62
CA LEU A 291 -9.54 -0.51 -22.04
C LEU A 291 -8.83 -0.33 -23.38
N GLU A 292 -8.91 0.85 -23.99
CA GLU A 292 -8.23 1.14 -25.24
C GLU A 292 -6.71 1.08 -25.04
N PRO A 293 -5.97 0.51 -26.00
CA PRO A 293 -4.52 0.44 -25.93
C PRO A 293 -3.91 1.85 -25.97
N MET A 294 -2.86 2.05 -25.18
CA MET A 294 -2.15 3.33 -25.13
C MET A 294 -1.55 3.68 -26.51
N PRO A 295 -1.82 4.87 -27.06
CA PRO A 295 -1.22 5.29 -28.34
C PRO A 295 0.32 5.33 -28.27
N LYS A 296 0.97 5.17 -29.42
CA LYS A 296 2.44 5.32 -29.53
C LYS A 296 2.86 6.78 -29.39
N GLY A 297 4.11 7.01 -28.98
CA GLY A 297 4.68 8.35 -28.84
C GLY A 297 4.12 9.14 -27.66
N GLY A 298 3.98 10.45 -27.84
CA GLY A 298 3.46 11.35 -26.82
C GLY A 298 4.51 11.96 -25.90
N VAL A 299 4.20 12.05 -24.62
CA VAL A 299 5.05 12.68 -23.59
C VAL A 299 5.16 11.75 -22.39
N LEU A 300 6.39 11.39 -22.04
CA LEU A 300 6.74 10.68 -20.81
C LEU A 300 7.26 11.70 -19.77
N ALA A 301 6.60 11.81 -18.63
CA ALA A 301 7.08 12.58 -17.50
C ALA A 301 7.60 11.64 -16.41
N ILE A 302 8.79 11.93 -15.88
CA ILE A 302 9.41 11.13 -14.82
C ILE A 302 9.69 11.98 -13.60
N GLU A 303 9.52 11.38 -12.42
CA GLU A 303 9.80 12.00 -11.13
C GLU A 303 10.39 10.99 -10.14
N GLN A 304 11.14 11.50 -9.17
CA GLN A 304 11.70 10.76 -8.05
C GLN A 304 10.86 11.02 -6.80
N SER A 305 10.66 10.00 -5.97
CA SER A 305 10.02 10.18 -4.65
C SER A 305 10.88 11.06 -3.73
N GLN A 306 10.24 11.70 -2.75
CA GLN A 306 10.94 12.59 -1.80
C GLN A 306 12.00 11.88 -0.95
N ASP A 307 11.78 10.58 -0.66
CA ASP A 307 12.71 9.73 0.08
C ASP A 307 13.75 9.03 -0.80
N GLU A 308 13.79 9.40 -2.09
CA GLU A 308 14.70 8.85 -3.11
C GLU A 308 14.62 7.32 -3.30
N SER A 309 13.61 6.69 -2.74
CA SER A 309 13.44 5.23 -2.78
C SER A 309 12.76 4.73 -4.06
N ARG A 310 12.24 5.64 -4.89
CA ARG A 310 11.37 5.27 -6.01
C ARG A 310 11.44 6.26 -7.15
N TYR A 311 11.39 5.74 -8.37
CA TYR A 311 11.36 6.48 -9.64
C TYR A 311 10.10 6.10 -10.41
N VAL A 312 9.34 7.08 -10.87
CA VAL A 312 8.05 6.85 -11.53
C VAL A 312 8.01 7.50 -12.91
N GLY A 313 7.22 6.91 -13.82
CA GLY A 313 6.97 7.45 -15.14
C GLY A 313 5.49 7.38 -15.50
N VAL A 314 4.94 8.50 -15.98
CA VAL A 314 3.58 8.59 -16.54
C VAL A 314 3.70 9.06 -17.99
N ARG A 315 3.08 8.30 -18.90
CA ARG A 315 3.03 8.68 -20.32
C ARG A 315 1.64 9.19 -20.69
N ALA A 316 1.60 10.25 -21.48
CA ALA A 316 0.38 10.82 -22.06
C ALA A 316 0.50 10.91 -23.58
N ALA A 317 -0.56 10.57 -24.31
CA ALA A 317 -0.64 10.71 -25.75
C ALA A 317 -2.07 11.03 -26.19
N LEU A 318 -2.26 11.63 -27.36
CA LEU A 318 -3.58 11.84 -27.95
C LEU A 318 -4.03 10.56 -28.66
N ASN A 319 -5.24 10.10 -28.35
CA ASN A 319 -5.86 9.01 -29.10
C ASN A 319 -6.54 9.52 -30.40
N SER A 320 -7.05 8.60 -31.20
CA SER A 320 -7.72 8.91 -32.47
C SER A 320 -8.98 9.80 -32.33
N ALA A 321 -9.59 9.80 -31.14
CA ALA A 321 -10.74 10.63 -30.81
C ALA A 321 -10.36 12.03 -30.29
N GLY A 322 -9.07 12.36 -30.24
CA GLY A 322 -8.55 13.63 -29.73
C GLY A 322 -8.55 13.74 -28.20
N LYS A 323 -8.85 12.66 -27.46
CA LYS A 323 -8.73 12.64 -26.01
C LYS A 323 -7.28 12.34 -25.59
N ILE A 324 -6.91 12.82 -24.42
CA ILE A 324 -5.61 12.55 -23.82
C ILE A 324 -5.69 11.21 -23.07
N GLN A 325 -4.99 10.21 -23.55
CA GLN A 325 -4.85 8.94 -22.85
C GLN A 325 -3.57 8.94 -22.03
N VAL A 326 -3.67 8.50 -20.76
CA VAL A 326 -2.54 8.45 -19.82
C VAL A 326 -2.39 7.05 -19.24
N CYS A 327 -1.16 6.66 -18.98
CA CYS A 327 -0.86 5.38 -18.33
C CYS A 327 0.28 5.51 -17.33
N LEU A 328 0.27 4.62 -16.34
CA LEU A 328 1.44 4.35 -15.51
C LEU A 328 2.45 3.56 -16.35
N GLU A 329 3.51 4.22 -16.80
CA GLU A 329 4.50 3.57 -17.67
C GLU A 329 5.44 2.66 -16.87
N PHE A 330 5.91 3.14 -15.72
CA PHE A 330 6.76 2.34 -14.82
C PHE A 330 6.83 2.90 -13.39
N VAL A 331 7.20 2.00 -12.46
CA VAL A 331 7.72 2.30 -11.12
C VAL A 331 8.99 1.49 -10.91
N LYS A 332 10.10 2.14 -10.54
CA LYS A 332 11.41 1.51 -10.35
C LYS A 332 12.03 1.94 -9.02
N ASP A 333 12.82 1.05 -8.43
CA ASP A 333 13.44 1.28 -7.13
C ASP A 333 14.90 1.79 -7.27
N THR A 334 15.49 1.70 -8.47
CA THR A 334 16.85 2.20 -8.74
C THR A 334 16.87 3.17 -9.91
N LEU A 335 17.81 4.12 -9.89
CA LEU A 335 18.03 5.05 -10.98
C LEU A 335 18.42 4.33 -12.29
N GLN A 336 19.19 3.24 -12.18
CA GLN A 336 19.60 2.44 -13.34
C GLN A 336 18.38 1.81 -14.03
N ASP A 337 17.49 1.16 -13.26
CA ASP A 337 16.27 0.55 -13.81
C ASP A 337 15.30 1.61 -14.36
N CYS A 338 15.27 2.79 -13.73
CA CYS A 338 14.52 3.94 -14.25
C CYS A 338 14.99 4.30 -15.67
N TRP A 339 16.29 4.48 -15.89
CA TRP A 339 16.80 4.83 -17.21
C TRP A 339 16.60 3.72 -18.23
N GLN A 340 16.66 2.45 -17.85
CA GLN A 340 16.31 1.32 -18.72
C GLN A 340 14.82 1.37 -19.12
N ALA A 341 13.92 1.65 -18.18
CA ALA A 341 12.49 1.79 -18.44
C ALA A 341 12.20 3.01 -19.34
N VAL A 342 12.87 4.13 -19.13
CA VAL A 342 12.79 5.30 -20.02
C VAL A 342 13.25 4.94 -21.44
N GLU A 343 14.30 4.14 -21.57
CA GLU A 343 14.77 3.71 -22.89
C GLU A 343 13.73 2.88 -23.63
N GLN A 344 13.08 1.95 -22.94
CA GLN A 344 11.99 1.13 -23.47
C GLN A 344 10.79 1.99 -23.88
N ALA A 345 10.33 2.87 -23.00
CA ALA A 345 9.19 3.77 -23.26
C ALA A 345 9.47 4.78 -24.38
N CYS A 346 10.74 5.13 -24.59
CA CYS A 346 11.21 6.06 -25.61
C CYS A 346 11.76 5.39 -26.87
N GLN A 347 11.49 4.09 -27.12
CA GLN A 347 11.82 3.44 -28.39
C GLN A 347 11.16 4.14 -29.59
N ASP A 348 9.94 4.63 -29.39
CA ASP A 348 9.33 5.56 -30.33
C ASP A 348 10.02 6.92 -30.27
N GLN A 349 10.65 7.31 -31.37
CA GLN A 349 11.41 8.57 -31.49
C GLN A 349 10.54 9.82 -31.35
N THR A 350 9.22 9.69 -31.44
CA THR A 350 8.25 10.78 -31.27
C THR A 350 7.93 11.03 -29.78
N THR A 351 8.33 10.13 -28.87
CA THR A 351 8.13 10.30 -27.43
C THR A 351 9.07 11.40 -26.89
N ARG A 352 8.51 12.48 -26.34
CA ARG A 352 9.25 13.52 -25.63
C ARG A 352 9.40 13.18 -24.17
N LEU A 353 10.51 13.52 -23.56
CA LEU A 353 10.80 13.24 -22.16
C LEU A 353 10.70 14.52 -21.31
N LEU A 354 9.98 14.47 -20.20
CA LEU A 354 9.98 15.51 -19.17
C LEU A 354 10.66 14.96 -17.93
N ILE A 355 11.62 15.71 -17.44
CA ILE A 355 12.40 15.35 -16.24
C ILE A 355 12.27 16.44 -15.17
N THR A 356 12.26 16.05 -13.91
CA THR A 356 12.42 16.99 -12.80
C THR A 356 13.90 17.26 -12.52
N PRO A 357 14.24 18.33 -11.78
CA PRO A 357 15.65 18.68 -11.49
C PRO A 357 16.48 17.55 -10.87
N ALA A 358 15.86 16.62 -10.16
CA ALA A 358 16.54 15.45 -9.59
C ALA A 358 17.28 14.59 -10.63
N PHE A 359 16.86 14.63 -11.89
CA PHE A 359 17.46 13.85 -12.99
C PHE A 359 18.47 14.61 -13.82
N GLU A 360 18.67 15.92 -13.57
CA GLU A 360 19.51 16.77 -14.42
C GLU A 360 20.92 16.23 -14.59
N MET A 361 21.56 15.88 -13.47
CA MET A 361 22.94 15.40 -13.47
C MET A 361 23.11 13.95 -13.96
N SER A 362 22.03 13.18 -14.00
CA SER A 362 22.04 11.78 -14.41
C SER A 362 21.46 11.54 -15.81
N LEU A 363 21.04 12.61 -16.52
CA LEU A 363 20.40 12.52 -17.81
C LEU A 363 21.36 11.93 -18.87
N PRO A 364 21.03 10.76 -19.47
CA PRO A 364 21.86 10.18 -20.51
C PRO A 364 21.92 11.08 -21.75
N PRO A 365 23.09 11.29 -22.38
CA PRO A 365 23.26 12.20 -23.51
C PRO A 365 22.30 11.94 -24.69
N LYS A 366 21.92 10.68 -24.91
CA LYS A 366 20.96 10.28 -25.96
C LYS A 366 19.57 10.91 -25.82
N PHE A 367 19.19 11.34 -24.62
CA PHE A 367 17.89 11.97 -24.36
C PHE A 367 17.97 13.50 -24.32
N ALA A 368 19.15 14.12 -24.27
CA ALA A 368 19.32 15.55 -24.08
C ALA A 368 18.52 16.42 -25.06
N ARG A 369 18.44 16.02 -26.34
CA ARG A 369 17.75 16.82 -27.37
C ARG A 369 16.22 16.72 -27.32
N ARG A 370 15.66 15.68 -26.70
CA ARG A 370 14.20 15.46 -26.63
C ARG A 370 13.65 15.53 -25.21
N SER A 371 14.49 15.90 -24.25
CA SER A 371 14.09 16.16 -22.87
C SER A 371 13.80 17.65 -22.63
N SER A 372 12.91 17.91 -21.68
CA SER A 372 12.63 19.25 -21.15
C SER A 372 12.49 19.16 -19.65
N MET A 373 13.02 20.17 -18.94
CA MET A 373 12.92 20.24 -17.50
C MET A 373 11.58 20.81 -17.07
N VAL A 374 10.96 20.22 -16.04
CA VAL A 374 9.71 20.65 -15.42
C VAL A 374 9.85 20.67 -13.90
N GLY A 375 9.07 21.50 -13.23
CA GLY A 375 9.16 21.62 -11.77
C GLY A 375 7.95 22.34 -11.17
N ASN A 376 8.14 22.93 -9.98
CA ASN A 376 7.07 23.60 -9.25
C ASN A 376 6.41 24.75 -10.04
N ARG A 377 7.17 25.46 -10.89
CA ARG A 377 6.63 26.51 -11.74
C ARG A 377 5.61 25.98 -12.75
N GLU A 378 5.90 24.84 -13.36
CA GLU A 378 5.02 24.16 -14.30
C GLU A 378 3.80 23.58 -13.59
N LEU A 379 3.95 23.02 -12.38
CA LEU A 379 2.81 22.60 -11.55
C LEU A 379 1.85 23.75 -11.28
N GLN A 380 2.33 24.91 -10.84
CA GLN A 380 1.51 26.09 -10.59
C GLN A 380 0.73 26.53 -11.84
N ARG A 381 1.34 26.43 -13.02
CA ARG A 381 0.71 26.85 -14.28
C ARG A 381 -0.31 25.85 -14.81
N TRP A 382 -0.08 24.56 -14.59
CA TRP A 382 -0.81 23.50 -15.32
C TRP A 382 -1.79 22.70 -14.47
N THR A 383 -1.69 22.72 -13.14
CA THR A 383 -2.57 21.95 -12.26
C THR A 383 -4.06 22.26 -12.47
N ALA A 384 -4.42 23.55 -12.60
CA ALA A 384 -5.82 23.95 -12.82
C ALA A 384 -6.33 23.49 -14.19
N ALA A 385 -5.52 23.62 -15.25
CA ALA A 385 -5.89 23.19 -16.59
C ALA A 385 -6.04 21.66 -16.69
N THR A 386 -5.15 20.90 -16.05
CA THR A 386 -5.26 19.44 -15.97
C THR A 386 -6.53 19.04 -15.23
N ARG A 387 -6.85 19.69 -14.10
CA ARG A 387 -8.09 19.43 -13.38
C ARG A 387 -9.31 19.70 -14.26
N ALA A 388 -9.34 20.79 -15.01
CA ALA A 388 -10.41 21.09 -15.95
C ALA A 388 -10.54 19.99 -17.01
N ALA A 389 -9.45 19.53 -17.59
CA ALA A 389 -9.45 18.44 -18.58
C ALA A 389 -10.00 17.12 -18.02
N ILE A 390 -9.74 16.82 -16.73
CA ILE A 390 -10.32 15.67 -16.02
C ILE A 390 -11.84 15.84 -15.89
N LEU A 391 -12.29 16.98 -15.37
CA LEU A 391 -13.72 17.27 -15.16
C LEU A 391 -14.53 17.31 -16.46
N GLU A 392 -13.92 17.74 -17.54
CA GLU A 392 -14.49 17.77 -18.90
C GLU A 392 -14.41 16.42 -19.62
N LYS A 393 -13.93 15.35 -18.95
CA LYS A 393 -13.76 13.98 -19.50
C LYS A 393 -12.91 13.93 -20.77
N ARG A 394 -11.94 14.86 -20.88
CA ARG A 394 -10.95 14.89 -21.97
C ARG A 394 -9.75 13.98 -21.75
N ILE A 395 -9.62 13.43 -20.51
CA ILE A 395 -8.56 12.49 -20.13
C ILE A 395 -9.17 11.10 -19.98
N GLN A 396 -8.43 10.08 -20.37
CA GLN A 396 -8.71 8.67 -20.12
C GLN A 396 -7.46 8.01 -19.54
N HIS A 397 -7.62 6.96 -18.71
CA HIS A 397 -6.48 6.27 -18.08
C HIS A 397 -6.60 4.75 -18.14
N ASP A 398 -5.47 4.04 -17.93
CA ASP A 398 -5.30 2.59 -18.01
C ASP A 398 -5.95 1.80 -16.86
N GLY A 399 -6.47 2.47 -15.82
CA GLY A 399 -7.06 1.83 -14.65
C GLY A 399 -6.04 1.31 -13.63
N SER A 400 -4.76 1.71 -13.71
CA SER A 400 -3.75 1.40 -12.69
C SER A 400 -4.20 1.84 -11.31
N THR A 401 -4.21 0.91 -10.35
CA THR A 401 -4.68 1.14 -8.99
C THR A 401 -3.73 2.07 -8.23
N LEU A 402 -2.42 1.92 -8.41
CA LEU A 402 -1.43 2.79 -7.81
C LEU A 402 -1.54 4.22 -8.35
N PHE A 403 -1.73 4.36 -9.65
CA PHE A 403 -1.91 5.68 -10.27
C PHE A 403 -3.16 6.39 -9.72
N ALA A 404 -4.29 5.68 -9.65
CA ALA A 404 -5.52 6.19 -9.06
C ALA A 404 -5.30 6.70 -7.63
N GLN A 405 -4.60 5.94 -6.79
CA GLN A 405 -4.30 6.33 -5.42
C GLN A 405 -3.47 7.62 -5.31
N HIS A 406 -2.47 7.82 -6.18
CA HIS A 406 -1.69 9.05 -6.20
C HIS A 406 -2.51 10.27 -6.65
N VAL A 407 -3.44 10.08 -7.58
CA VAL A 407 -4.33 11.14 -8.08
C VAL A 407 -5.37 11.54 -7.03
N GLU A 408 -5.99 10.58 -6.39
CA GLU A 408 -7.09 10.80 -5.44
C GLU A 408 -6.63 11.39 -4.11
N ARG A 409 -5.47 10.99 -3.62
CA ARG A 409 -4.91 11.56 -2.38
C ARG A 409 -4.21 12.89 -2.58
N ALA A 410 -4.03 13.33 -3.83
CA ALA A 410 -3.38 14.60 -4.12
C ALA A 410 -4.20 15.77 -3.55
N VAL A 411 -3.53 16.64 -2.80
CA VAL A 411 -4.12 17.85 -2.22
C VAL A 411 -3.69 19.07 -3.03
N ALA A 412 -4.68 19.85 -3.46
CA ALA A 412 -4.43 21.10 -4.13
C ALA A 412 -4.40 22.27 -3.13
N VAL A 413 -3.40 23.13 -3.27
CA VAL A 413 -3.25 24.33 -2.46
C VAL A 413 -3.21 25.58 -3.36
N LYS A 414 -3.77 26.68 -2.86
CA LYS A 414 -3.62 27.99 -3.50
C LYS A 414 -2.35 28.65 -2.94
N ASN A 415 -1.46 29.05 -3.83
CA ASN A 415 -0.26 29.80 -3.50
C ASN A 415 -0.13 30.98 -4.49
N GLN A 416 -0.09 32.21 -3.99
CA GLN A 416 0.01 33.44 -4.80
C GLN A 416 -0.96 33.49 -6.01
N GLY A 417 -2.21 33.06 -5.79
CA GLY A 417 -3.25 33.03 -6.83
C GLY A 417 -3.25 31.83 -7.76
N ALA A 418 -2.22 30.99 -7.74
CA ALA A 418 -2.16 29.75 -8.51
C ALA A 418 -2.55 28.51 -7.67
N VAL A 419 -3.13 27.52 -8.32
CA VAL A 419 -3.42 26.20 -7.72
C VAL A 419 -2.28 25.25 -8.06
N THR A 420 -1.73 24.57 -7.06
CA THR A 420 -0.65 23.57 -7.24
C THR A 420 -0.90 22.35 -6.38
N LEU A 421 -0.38 21.18 -6.78
CA LEU A 421 -0.37 19.99 -5.94
C LEU A 421 0.72 20.10 -4.86
N SER A 422 0.36 19.72 -3.64
CA SER A 422 1.27 19.79 -2.49
C SER A 422 1.60 18.39 -1.98
N SER A 423 2.83 17.95 -2.18
CA SER A 423 3.34 16.69 -1.60
C SER A 423 3.33 16.72 -0.07
N ILE A 424 3.56 17.89 0.55
CA ILE A 424 3.59 18.04 2.01
C ILE A 424 2.19 17.89 2.63
N ARG A 425 1.14 18.35 1.93
CA ARG A 425 -0.24 18.31 2.44
C ARG A 425 -1.03 17.09 1.97
N SER A 426 -0.48 16.33 1.05
CA SER A 426 -1.10 15.09 0.59
C SER A 426 -0.82 13.95 1.57
N PRO A 427 -1.82 13.09 1.85
CA PRO A 427 -1.67 11.96 2.78
C PRO A 427 -0.86 10.80 2.16
N GLY A 428 0.33 11.08 1.68
CA GLY A 428 1.24 10.14 1.07
C GLY A 428 1.79 10.61 -0.28
N PRO A 429 2.55 9.76 -0.97
CA PRO A 429 3.20 10.07 -2.24
C PRO A 429 2.22 10.47 -3.34
N ILE A 430 2.56 11.48 -4.14
CA ILE A 430 1.75 11.99 -5.26
C ILE A 430 2.56 12.21 -6.54
N GLU A 431 3.74 11.59 -6.66
CA GLU A 431 4.63 11.78 -7.80
C GLU A 431 3.92 11.46 -9.13
N LEU A 432 3.10 10.39 -9.17
CA LEU A 432 2.31 10.05 -10.36
C LEU A 432 1.28 11.12 -10.71
N ALA A 433 0.63 11.75 -9.72
CA ALA A 433 -0.28 12.86 -9.98
C ALA A 433 0.46 14.11 -10.50
N ARG A 434 1.69 14.37 -10.04
CA ARG A 434 2.51 15.46 -10.55
C ARG A 434 2.97 15.17 -11.98
N CYS A 435 3.42 13.94 -12.27
CA CYS A 435 3.74 13.49 -13.62
C CYS A 435 2.53 13.58 -14.56
N LEU A 436 1.32 13.24 -14.08
CA LEU A 436 0.07 13.43 -14.83
C LEU A 436 -0.09 14.89 -15.27
N VAL A 437 0.08 15.85 -14.35
CA VAL A 437 -0.02 17.27 -14.68
C VAL A 437 0.99 17.68 -15.74
N PHE A 438 2.24 17.24 -15.61
CA PHE A 438 3.29 17.56 -16.58
C PHE A 438 3.03 16.95 -17.94
N ALA A 439 2.76 15.66 -18.02
CA ALA A 439 2.57 14.94 -19.27
C ALA A 439 1.33 15.43 -20.03
N THR A 440 0.19 15.57 -19.33
CA THR A 440 -1.08 16.04 -19.89
C THR A 440 -0.96 17.46 -20.46
N ALA A 441 -0.40 18.38 -19.69
CA ALA A 441 -0.25 19.76 -20.12
C ALA A 441 0.67 19.88 -21.34
N MET A 442 1.73 19.08 -21.42
CA MET A 442 2.66 19.13 -22.54
C MET A 442 2.10 18.50 -23.80
N VAL A 443 1.29 17.45 -23.70
CA VAL A 443 0.56 16.87 -24.85
C VAL A 443 -0.48 17.85 -25.39
N SER A 444 -1.13 18.63 -24.50
CA SER A 444 -2.15 19.60 -24.87
C SER A 444 -1.60 20.87 -25.53
N LYS A 445 -0.29 21.15 -25.44
CA LYS A 445 0.31 22.30 -26.08
C LYS A 445 0.24 22.16 -27.60
N PRO A 446 -0.24 23.18 -28.32
CA PRO A 446 -0.16 23.16 -29.77
C PRO A 446 1.30 23.00 -30.20
N ALA A 447 1.54 22.20 -31.23
CA ALA A 447 2.86 22.13 -31.87
C ALA A 447 3.31 23.56 -32.16
N ASN A 448 4.55 23.91 -31.76
CA ASN A 448 5.13 25.20 -32.18
C ASN A 448 5.09 25.25 -33.72
N VAL A 449 4.13 25.92 -34.27
CA VAL A 449 4.18 26.38 -35.65
C VAL A 449 5.38 27.32 -35.69
N GLY A 450 6.44 26.94 -36.37
CA GLY A 450 7.70 27.70 -36.41
C GLY A 450 7.40 29.18 -36.66
N LYS A 451 8.11 30.06 -35.97
CA LYS A 451 8.04 31.49 -36.22
C LYS A 451 8.19 31.69 -37.73
N PRO A 452 7.31 32.45 -38.38
CA PRO A 452 7.48 32.71 -39.83
C PRO A 452 8.86 33.34 -40.01
N THR A 453 9.69 32.67 -40.82
CA THR A 453 10.98 33.21 -41.22
C THR A 453 10.66 34.25 -42.30
N ILE A 454 10.83 35.53 -41.96
CA ILE A 454 10.74 36.60 -42.92
C ILE A 454 12.02 36.50 -43.80
N ILE A 455 11.88 35.99 -45.00
CA ILE A 455 12.97 36.01 -45.99
C ILE A 455 12.95 37.41 -46.62
N TYR A 456 13.90 38.26 -46.25
CA TYR A 456 14.16 39.49 -47.00
C TYR A 456 14.78 39.09 -48.36
N SER A 457 14.04 39.25 -49.42
CA SER A 457 14.64 39.29 -50.78
C SER A 457 15.28 40.66 -50.94
N ASN A 458 16.61 40.72 -50.88
CA ASN A 458 17.35 41.88 -51.37
C ASN A 458 17.19 41.92 -52.91
N GLY A 459 16.46 42.91 -53.43
CA GLY A 459 16.43 43.29 -54.81
C GLY A 459 17.68 44.04 -55.24
#